data_5507e10b2468e4c1f4d917959b9067eb
#
_entry.id   5507e10b2468e4c1f4d917959b9067eb
#
_cell.length_a   1.000
_cell.length_b   1.000
_cell.length_c   1.000
_cell.angle_alpha   90.00
_cell.angle_beta   90.00
_cell.angle_gamma   90.00
#
_symmetry.space_group_name_H-M   'P 1'
#
loop_
_entity.id
_entity.type
_entity.pdbx_description
1 polymer ?
#
loop_
_entity_poly.entity_id
_entity_poly.type
_entity_poly.pdbx_seq_one_letter_code
_entity_poly.pdbx_strand_id
1 'polypeptide(L)'
;MRSAFLEMFGDPVTNPRGWETVELSEMLSIVSGQVDPQEAPYIDMPHIGGENIQANTGRINGVQTPREIGLQSGKYLFEPTDVLYSKIRPYLNKVVIPGFIGVCSADIYPLRVDKAKLNPQYLVYLLRSNTFLEYAEKHSARTNIPKINRPALLKFTSPYPPLNLQKKFSAIYDKVHSTNNQINHAVEDGNKLFNSLLQRAFRGEL
;
A
#
# COMPACT_ATOMS: atom_id res chain seq x y z
N MET A 1 -12.54 9.89 0.79
CA MET A 1 -11.40 9.66 1.74
C MET A 1 -10.57 10.92 2.01
N ARG A 2 -10.07 11.66 1.00
CA ARG A 2 -9.26 12.87 1.22
C ARG A 2 -9.99 13.92 2.08
N SER A 3 -11.26 14.17 1.79
CA SER A 3 -12.08 15.13 2.58
C SER A 3 -12.19 14.71 4.04
N ALA A 4 -12.50 13.44 4.31
CA ALA A 4 -12.58 12.91 5.68
C ALA A 4 -11.23 13.01 6.43
N PHE A 5 -10.11 12.75 5.75
CA PHE A 5 -8.80 12.92 6.34
C PHE A 5 -8.53 14.39 6.73
N LEU A 6 -8.75 15.32 5.80
CA LEU A 6 -8.53 16.76 6.05
C LEU A 6 -9.46 17.30 7.13
N GLU A 7 -10.71 16.84 7.18
CA GLU A 7 -11.66 17.22 8.21
C GLU A 7 -11.23 16.71 9.60
N MET A 8 -10.77 15.47 9.68
CA MET A 8 -10.38 14.85 10.96
C MET A 8 -9.03 15.35 11.47
N PHE A 9 -8.04 15.46 10.58
CA PHE A 9 -6.65 15.68 10.96
C PHE A 9 -6.11 17.06 10.58
N GLY A 10 -6.75 17.75 9.64
CA GLY A 10 -6.22 18.95 9.01
C GLY A 10 -5.23 18.63 7.88
N ASP A 11 -4.71 19.67 7.27
CA ASP A 11 -3.66 19.56 6.25
C ASP A 11 -2.32 19.26 6.95
N PRO A 12 -1.60 18.19 6.55
CA PRO A 12 -0.33 17.82 7.17
C PRO A 12 0.79 18.87 7.03
N VAL A 13 0.69 19.74 6.01
CA VAL A 13 1.69 20.83 5.80
C VAL A 13 1.49 21.94 6.79
N THR A 14 0.26 22.45 6.87
CA THR A 14 -0.06 23.61 7.71
C THR A 14 -0.34 23.23 9.17
N ASN A 15 -0.63 21.95 9.41
CA ASN A 15 -0.94 21.39 10.73
C ASN A 15 -1.91 22.28 11.54
N PRO A 16 -3.08 22.63 11.01
CA PRO A 16 -3.97 23.62 11.63
C PRO A 16 -4.55 23.17 12.99
N ARG A 17 -4.41 21.87 13.30
CA ARG A 17 -4.81 21.29 14.57
C ARG A 17 -3.74 21.37 15.64
N GLY A 18 -2.49 21.77 15.27
CA GLY A 18 -1.36 21.90 16.20
C GLY A 18 -0.90 20.55 16.78
N TRP A 19 -1.07 19.44 16.02
CA TRP A 19 -0.57 18.15 16.46
C TRP A 19 0.95 18.18 16.64
N GLU A 20 1.47 17.46 17.63
CA GLU A 20 2.90 17.19 17.73
C GLU A 20 3.39 16.56 16.42
N THR A 21 4.61 16.89 16.00
CA THR A 21 5.22 16.29 14.81
C THR A 21 6.33 15.33 15.23
N VAL A 22 6.29 14.12 14.66
CA VAL A 22 7.26 13.07 14.96
C VAL A 22 7.85 12.49 13.68
N GLU A 23 9.04 11.92 13.79
CA GLU A 23 9.63 11.15 12.68
C GLU A 23 8.97 9.77 12.54
N LEU A 24 8.90 9.25 11.30
CA LEU A 24 8.40 7.88 11.10
C LEU A 24 9.21 6.82 11.86
N SER A 25 10.51 7.07 12.07
CA SER A 25 11.39 6.22 12.87
C SER A 25 10.90 5.94 14.29
N GLU A 26 10.12 6.84 14.87
CA GLU A 26 9.58 6.71 16.23
C GLU A 26 8.30 5.85 16.31
N MET A 27 7.66 5.62 15.15
CA MET A 27 6.34 5.01 15.06
C MET A 27 6.33 3.68 14.31
N LEU A 28 7.37 3.40 13.52
CA LEU A 28 7.44 2.19 12.70
C LEU A 28 8.88 1.74 12.47
N SER A 29 9.03 0.50 12.05
CA SER A 29 10.29 -0.07 11.56
C SER A 29 10.14 -0.57 10.13
N ILE A 30 11.24 -0.61 9.38
CA ILE A 30 11.29 -1.25 8.07
C ILE A 30 11.81 -2.68 8.28
N VAL A 31 11.04 -3.67 7.87
CA VAL A 31 11.43 -5.07 7.97
C VAL A 31 12.79 -5.27 7.29
N SER A 32 13.69 -5.97 7.98
CA SER A 32 15.04 -6.29 7.52
C SER A 32 15.24 -7.79 7.49
N GLY A 33 16.28 -8.23 6.81
CA GLY A 33 16.53 -9.65 6.55
C GLY A 33 15.70 -10.15 5.36
N GLN A 34 16.40 -10.61 4.33
CA GLN A 34 15.76 -11.24 3.17
C GLN A 34 15.70 -12.74 3.39
N VAL A 35 14.64 -13.37 2.87
CA VAL A 35 14.44 -14.81 2.78
C VAL A 35 14.76 -15.28 1.36
N ASP A 36 15.16 -16.52 1.22
CA ASP A 36 15.34 -17.15 -0.09
C ASP A 36 13.96 -17.58 -0.64
N PRO A 37 13.50 -17.02 -1.77
CA PRO A 37 12.21 -17.38 -2.34
C PRO A 37 12.17 -18.78 -2.94
N GLN A 38 13.31 -19.48 -3.03
CA GLN A 38 13.39 -20.87 -3.51
C GLN A 38 13.17 -21.90 -2.40
N GLU A 39 13.25 -21.47 -1.13
CA GLU A 39 13.08 -22.33 0.03
C GLU A 39 11.65 -22.35 0.56
N ALA A 40 11.23 -23.48 1.13
CA ALA A 40 9.98 -23.56 1.87
C ALA A 40 10.09 -22.80 3.22
N PRO A 41 9.03 -22.11 3.67
CA PRO A 41 7.69 -22.03 3.06
C PRO A 41 7.55 -20.92 1.98
N TYR A 42 8.58 -20.13 1.74
CA TYR A 42 8.51 -18.87 0.96
C TYR A 42 8.20 -19.11 -0.51
N ILE A 43 8.62 -20.26 -1.06
CA ILE A 43 8.45 -20.60 -2.48
C ILE A 43 6.98 -20.68 -2.90
N ASP A 44 6.09 -21.01 -1.95
CA ASP A 44 4.65 -21.16 -2.19
C ASP A 44 3.81 -20.01 -1.59
N MET A 45 4.47 -19.00 -1.01
CA MET A 45 3.79 -17.81 -0.49
C MET A 45 3.40 -16.84 -1.62
N PRO A 46 2.32 -16.07 -1.46
CA PRO A 46 2.00 -14.97 -2.37
C PRO A 46 3.17 -13.98 -2.47
N HIS A 47 3.58 -13.63 -3.69
CA HIS A 47 4.61 -12.61 -3.95
C HIS A 47 3.99 -11.30 -4.44
N ILE A 48 4.43 -10.18 -3.87
CA ILE A 48 4.09 -8.83 -4.31
C ILE A 48 5.33 -8.13 -4.87
N GLY A 49 5.31 -7.86 -6.17
CA GLY A 49 6.22 -6.95 -6.85
C GLY A 49 5.63 -5.56 -7.04
N GLY A 50 6.41 -4.62 -7.53
CA GLY A 50 5.91 -3.28 -7.84
C GLY A 50 4.82 -3.27 -8.92
N GLU A 51 4.80 -4.24 -9.82
CA GLU A 51 3.79 -4.45 -10.85
C GLU A 51 2.43 -4.85 -10.29
N ASN A 52 2.41 -5.58 -9.17
CA ASN A 52 1.18 -6.03 -8.53
C ASN A 52 0.42 -4.92 -7.80
N ILE A 53 1.09 -3.80 -7.44
CA ILE A 53 0.46 -2.68 -6.76
C ILE A 53 0.03 -1.63 -7.77
N GLN A 54 -1.26 -1.43 -7.91
CA GLN A 54 -1.82 -0.39 -8.78
C GLN A 54 -1.50 1.00 -8.21
N ALA A 55 -0.97 1.87 -9.06
CA ALA A 55 -0.66 3.27 -8.71
C ALA A 55 -1.89 4.01 -8.15
N ASN A 56 -1.70 4.88 -7.17
CA ASN A 56 -2.69 5.74 -6.53
C ASN A 56 -3.84 5.03 -5.79
N THR A 57 -4.16 3.78 -6.10
CA THR A 57 -5.27 3.04 -5.51
C THR A 57 -4.84 2.03 -4.46
N GLY A 58 -3.64 1.44 -4.63
CA GLY A 58 -3.12 0.34 -3.83
C GLY A 58 -3.93 -0.94 -3.97
N ARG A 59 -4.65 -1.13 -5.07
CA ARG A 59 -5.20 -2.44 -5.40
C ARG A 59 -4.08 -3.40 -5.72
N ILE A 60 -4.23 -4.63 -5.25
CA ILE A 60 -3.29 -5.72 -5.54
C ILE A 60 -3.90 -6.57 -6.65
N ASN A 61 -3.15 -6.80 -7.71
CA ASN A 61 -3.57 -7.60 -8.86
C ASN A 61 -2.46 -8.57 -9.27
N GLY A 62 -2.84 -9.72 -9.86
CA GLY A 62 -1.91 -10.65 -10.51
C GLY A 62 -0.87 -11.24 -9.55
N VAL A 63 -1.25 -11.52 -8.30
CA VAL A 63 -0.37 -12.15 -7.31
C VAL A 63 -0.11 -13.59 -7.72
N GLN A 64 1.16 -13.96 -7.74
CA GLN A 64 1.65 -15.30 -8.04
C GLN A 64 2.66 -15.72 -6.98
N THR A 65 2.98 -17.00 -6.90
CA THR A 65 4.01 -17.51 -6.00
C THR A 65 5.40 -17.38 -6.61
N PRO A 66 6.50 -17.35 -5.81
CA PRO A 66 7.85 -17.46 -6.30
C PRO A 66 8.09 -18.66 -7.23
N ARG A 67 7.43 -19.79 -6.93
CA ARG A 67 7.47 -21.01 -7.77
C ARG A 67 6.93 -20.76 -9.16
N GLU A 68 5.74 -20.13 -9.26
CA GLU A 68 5.07 -19.90 -10.55
C GLU A 68 5.86 -18.96 -11.46
N ILE A 69 6.58 -17.99 -10.90
CA ILE A 69 7.31 -16.98 -11.68
C ILE A 69 8.82 -17.14 -11.65
N GLY A 70 9.33 -18.21 -11.02
CA GLY A 70 10.76 -18.56 -11.05
C GLY A 70 11.69 -17.57 -10.37
N LEU A 71 11.28 -17.01 -9.21
CA LEU A 71 12.09 -16.01 -8.50
C LEU A 71 13.33 -16.63 -7.87
N GLN A 72 14.46 -15.89 -7.95
CA GLN A 72 15.74 -16.32 -7.41
C GLN A 72 16.33 -15.34 -6.39
N SER A 73 16.08 -14.02 -6.57
CA SER A 73 16.65 -13.01 -5.68
C SER A 73 15.89 -12.91 -4.36
N GLY A 74 16.62 -12.64 -3.27
CA GLY A 74 16.05 -12.50 -1.92
C GLY A 74 14.85 -11.55 -1.85
N LYS A 75 13.90 -11.90 -0.99
CA LYS A 75 12.61 -11.19 -0.79
C LYS A 75 12.45 -10.81 0.68
N TYR A 76 11.65 -9.79 0.95
CA TYR A 76 11.24 -9.48 2.32
C TYR A 76 9.95 -10.24 2.67
N LEU A 77 9.94 -10.90 3.85
CA LEU A 77 8.72 -11.45 4.42
C LEU A 77 7.88 -10.31 5.01
N PHE A 78 6.58 -10.29 4.73
CA PHE A 78 5.65 -9.32 5.30
C PHE A 78 4.48 -10.00 6.02
N GLU A 79 3.92 -9.30 6.99
CA GLU A 79 2.72 -9.69 7.73
C GLU A 79 1.46 -9.01 7.17
N PRO A 80 0.25 -9.55 7.46
CA PRO A 80 -1.01 -9.01 6.93
C PRO A 80 -1.25 -7.53 7.21
N THR A 81 -0.69 -7.01 8.31
CA THR A 81 -0.88 -5.61 8.76
C THR A 81 0.29 -4.69 8.41
N ASP A 82 1.35 -5.20 7.79
CA ASP A 82 2.45 -4.37 7.31
C ASP A 82 1.95 -3.47 6.17
N VAL A 83 2.49 -2.26 6.09
CA VAL A 83 2.24 -1.35 4.98
C VAL A 83 3.36 -1.53 3.96
N LEU A 84 3.02 -2.03 2.77
CA LEU A 84 3.97 -2.20 1.67
C LEU A 84 4.09 -0.90 0.90
N TYR A 85 5.30 -0.34 0.86
CA TYR A 85 5.64 0.89 0.17
C TYR A 85 6.69 0.64 -0.92
N SER A 86 6.38 0.93 -2.18
CA SER A 86 7.35 0.87 -3.28
C SER A 86 8.34 2.02 -3.18
N LYS A 87 9.61 1.72 -2.91
CA LYS A 87 10.66 2.74 -2.77
C LYS A 87 11.10 3.35 -4.09
N ILE A 88 10.85 2.65 -5.23
CA ILE A 88 11.21 3.10 -6.57
C ILE A 88 10.08 3.90 -7.19
N ARG A 89 10.43 4.94 -7.95
CA ARG A 89 9.48 5.82 -8.62
C ARG A 89 8.36 6.29 -7.67
N PRO A 90 8.69 7.02 -6.58
CA PRO A 90 7.73 7.41 -5.54
C PRO A 90 6.48 8.11 -6.09
N TYR A 91 6.62 8.84 -7.22
CA TYR A 91 5.51 9.50 -7.90
C TYR A 91 4.40 8.54 -8.38
N LEU A 92 4.68 7.24 -8.51
CA LEU A 92 3.64 6.25 -8.83
C LEU A 92 2.72 5.96 -7.64
N ASN A 93 3.06 6.43 -6.45
CA ASN A 93 2.21 6.37 -5.26
C ASN A 93 1.67 4.96 -4.97
N LYS A 94 2.58 3.98 -4.93
CA LYS A 94 2.26 2.57 -4.73
C LYS A 94 2.42 2.18 -3.26
N VAL A 95 1.31 2.20 -2.54
CA VAL A 95 1.21 1.89 -1.11
C VAL A 95 0.00 1.01 -0.86
N VAL A 96 0.14 -0.07 -0.07
CA VAL A 96 -0.97 -1.00 0.22
C VAL A 96 -0.79 -1.72 1.55
N ILE A 97 -1.90 -2.14 2.17
CA ILE A 97 -1.94 -3.14 3.24
C ILE A 97 -2.40 -4.45 2.58
N PRO A 98 -1.59 -5.50 2.55
CA PRO A 98 -1.90 -6.73 1.81
C PRO A 98 -3.08 -7.52 2.39
N GLY A 99 -3.23 -7.55 3.71
CA GLY A 99 -4.27 -8.34 4.38
C GLY A 99 -3.96 -9.86 4.48
N PHE A 100 -2.81 -10.29 3.98
CA PHE A 100 -2.32 -11.68 4.02
C PHE A 100 -0.81 -11.69 4.27
N ILE A 101 -0.27 -12.84 4.67
CA ILE A 101 1.17 -13.07 4.80
C ILE A 101 1.78 -13.43 3.45
N GLY A 102 3.00 -12.97 3.16
CA GLY A 102 3.67 -13.25 1.90
C GLY A 102 5.07 -12.68 1.82
N VAL A 103 5.65 -12.74 0.64
CA VAL A 103 6.97 -12.17 0.34
C VAL A 103 6.85 -11.04 -0.67
N CYS A 104 7.72 -10.03 -0.58
CA CYS A 104 7.71 -8.93 -1.54
C CYS A 104 9.08 -8.63 -2.11
N SER A 105 9.08 -7.96 -3.27
CA SER A 105 10.28 -7.51 -3.96
C SER A 105 11.20 -6.70 -3.03
N ALA A 106 12.51 -6.80 -3.24
CA ALA A 106 13.51 -5.96 -2.58
C ALA A 106 13.30 -4.44 -2.85
N ASP A 107 12.51 -4.08 -3.86
CA ASP A 107 12.13 -2.70 -4.16
C ASP A 107 10.90 -2.20 -3.40
N ILE A 108 10.35 -3.02 -2.53
CA ILE A 108 9.26 -2.69 -1.63
C ILE A 108 9.79 -2.71 -0.19
N TYR A 109 9.41 -1.71 0.59
CA TYR A 109 9.63 -1.68 2.03
C TYR A 109 8.39 -2.17 2.76
N PRO A 110 8.43 -3.31 3.47
CA PRO A 110 7.41 -3.65 4.45
C PRO A 110 7.60 -2.77 5.69
N LEU A 111 6.64 -1.90 5.96
CA LEU A 111 6.65 -0.96 7.09
C LEU A 111 5.80 -1.56 8.20
N ARG A 112 6.44 -1.96 9.28
CA ARG A 112 5.78 -2.51 10.47
C ARG A 112 5.54 -1.42 11.48
N VAL A 113 4.29 -1.08 11.71
CA VAL A 113 3.90 -0.03 12.65
C VAL A 113 3.95 -0.53 14.10
N ASP A 114 4.35 0.38 15.01
CA ASP A 114 4.05 0.20 16.43
C ASP A 114 2.55 0.47 16.65
N LYS A 115 1.78 -0.59 16.85
CA LYS A 115 0.30 -0.53 16.98
C LYS A 115 -0.17 0.27 18.21
N ALA A 116 0.73 0.55 19.17
CA ALA A 116 0.44 1.44 20.29
C ALA A 116 0.51 2.92 19.90
N LYS A 117 1.14 3.24 18.78
CA LYS A 117 1.39 4.61 18.31
C LYS A 117 0.70 4.93 16.99
N LEU A 118 0.74 4.02 16.03
CA LEU A 118 0.37 4.29 14.65
C LEU A 118 -0.62 3.25 14.11
N ASN A 119 -1.67 3.74 13.44
CA ASN A 119 -2.63 2.91 12.73
C ASN A 119 -2.17 2.70 11.27
N PRO A 120 -2.16 1.45 10.74
CA PRO A 120 -1.71 1.18 9.36
C PRO A 120 -2.49 1.93 8.28
N GLN A 121 -3.80 2.07 8.41
CA GLN A 121 -4.65 2.78 7.43
C GLN A 121 -4.36 4.29 7.44
N TYR A 122 -4.09 4.88 8.61
CA TYR A 122 -3.62 6.26 8.71
C TYR A 122 -2.27 6.43 8.00
N LEU A 123 -1.32 5.51 8.23
CA LEU A 123 -0.02 5.53 7.55
C LEU A 123 -0.17 5.45 6.02
N VAL A 124 -1.00 4.54 5.51
CA VAL A 124 -1.27 4.46 4.05
C VAL A 124 -1.71 5.80 3.51
N TYR A 125 -2.60 6.49 4.22
CA TYR A 125 -3.12 7.77 3.77
C TYR A 125 -2.07 8.87 3.82
N LEU A 126 -1.25 8.89 4.88
CA LEU A 126 -0.13 9.80 5.05
C LEU A 126 0.90 9.63 3.92
N LEU A 127 1.31 8.40 3.62
CA LEU A 127 2.26 8.10 2.54
C LEU A 127 1.71 8.38 1.14
N ARG A 128 0.39 8.49 0.99
CA ARG A 128 -0.27 8.88 -0.26
C ARG A 128 -0.55 10.37 -0.35
N SER A 129 -0.28 11.14 0.70
CA SER A 129 -0.48 12.59 0.68
C SER A 129 0.51 13.29 -0.26
N ASN A 130 0.10 14.42 -0.83
CA ASN A 130 0.99 15.24 -1.64
C ASN A 130 2.26 15.64 -0.87
N THR A 131 2.10 15.95 0.43
CA THR A 131 3.22 16.29 1.32
C THR A 131 4.30 15.23 1.33
N PHE A 132 3.90 13.96 1.49
CA PHE A 132 4.87 12.86 1.48
C PHE A 132 5.42 12.61 0.07
N LEU A 133 4.61 12.70 -0.98
CA LEU A 133 5.07 12.52 -2.35
C LEU A 133 6.13 13.55 -2.74
N GLU A 134 5.91 14.82 -2.46
CA GLU A 134 6.88 15.89 -2.69
C GLU A 134 8.18 15.68 -1.88
N TYR A 135 8.04 15.27 -0.62
CA TYR A 135 9.17 14.89 0.20
C TYR A 135 9.96 13.72 -0.40
N ALA A 136 9.28 12.66 -0.79
CA ALA A 136 9.89 11.47 -1.36
C ALA A 136 10.59 11.75 -2.69
N GLU A 137 10.01 12.58 -3.55
CA GLU A 137 10.64 13.04 -4.80
C GLU A 137 11.92 13.85 -4.52
N LYS A 138 11.85 14.80 -3.60
CA LYS A 138 13.00 15.64 -3.20
C LYS A 138 14.16 14.81 -2.63
N HIS A 139 13.85 13.72 -1.91
CA HIS A 139 14.85 12.85 -1.27
C HIS A 139 15.17 11.59 -2.07
N SER A 140 14.66 11.48 -3.30
CA SER A 140 15.02 10.41 -4.22
C SER A 140 16.30 10.74 -4.97
N ALA A 141 17.15 9.73 -5.19
CA ALA A 141 18.34 9.91 -6.00
C ALA A 141 17.99 10.32 -7.43
N ARG A 142 18.70 11.29 -8.00
CA ARG A 142 18.59 11.72 -9.40
C ARG A 142 19.23 10.68 -10.32
N THR A 143 18.54 9.55 -10.52
CA THR A 143 18.96 8.44 -11.38
C THR A 143 17.81 8.11 -12.34
N ASN A 144 18.08 7.26 -13.34
CA ASN A 144 17.04 6.76 -14.25
C ASN A 144 15.87 6.07 -13.52
N ILE A 145 16.13 5.53 -12.33
CA ILE A 145 15.12 4.95 -11.45
C ILE A 145 15.21 5.66 -10.09
N PRO A 146 14.47 6.77 -9.89
CA PRO A 146 14.50 7.49 -8.63
C PRO A 146 13.97 6.59 -7.51
N LYS A 147 14.68 6.60 -6.36
CA LYS A 147 14.31 5.80 -5.20
C LYS A 147 14.58 6.56 -3.90
N ILE A 148 13.66 6.47 -2.95
CA ILE A 148 13.88 6.93 -1.59
C ILE A 148 14.59 5.83 -0.79
N ASN A 149 15.64 6.19 -0.06
CA ASN A 149 16.36 5.24 0.79
C ASN A 149 15.71 5.13 2.19
N ARG A 150 16.10 4.09 2.96
CA ARG A 150 15.56 3.85 4.31
C ARG A 150 15.76 5.05 5.27
N PRO A 151 16.96 5.65 5.39
CA PRO A 151 17.14 6.79 6.27
C PRO A 151 16.26 7.99 5.91
N ALA A 152 16.13 8.31 4.62
CA ALA A 152 15.27 9.41 4.19
C ALA A 152 13.79 9.14 4.49
N LEU A 153 13.31 7.91 4.23
CA LEU A 153 11.93 7.56 4.56
C LEU A 153 11.66 7.67 6.05
N LEU A 154 12.54 7.15 6.90
CA LEU A 154 12.38 7.15 8.35
C LEU A 154 12.48 8.54 8.98
N LYS A 155 13.21 9.49 8.35
CA LYS A 155 13.31 10.89 8.76
C LYS A 155 12.12 11.76 8.35
N PHE A 156 11.17 11.22 7.60
CA PHE A 156 9.98 12.00 7.28
C PHE A 156 9.22 12.33 8.56
N THR A 157 8.99 13.62 8.79
CA THR A 157 8.21 14.13 9.92
C THR A 157 6.77 14.38 9.50
N SER A 158 5.84 14.03 10.35
CA SER A 158 4.41 14.26 10.11
C SER A 158 3.67 14.62 11.39
N PRO A 159 2.53 15.33 11.29
CA PRO A 159 1.62 15.47 12.41
C PRO A 159 1.23 14.10 12.98
N TYR A 160 1.21 14.02 14.30
CA TYR A 160 0.92 12.80 15.05
C TYR A 160 -0.39 12.97 15.86
N PRO A 161 -1.55 12.74 15.23
CA PRO A 161 -2.83 12.83 15.92
C PRO A 161 -3.01 11.65 16.88
N PRO A 162 -3.84 11.80 17.94
CA PRO A 162 -4.10 10.74 18.90
C PRO A 162 -4.59 9.44 18.25
N LEU A 163 -4.10 8.30 18.77
CA LEU A 163 -4.38 6.97 18.20
C LEU A 163 -5.89 6.64 18.11
N ASN A 164 -6.70 7.12 19.07
CA ASN A 164 -8.15 6.95 19.03
C ASN A 164 -8.78 7.64 17.82
N LEU A 165 -8.25 8.78 17.38
CA LEU A 165 -8.72 9.47 16.19
C LEU A 165 -8.27 8.74 14.91
N GLN A 166 -7.03 8.24 14.89
CA GLN A 166 -6.55 7.39 13.80
C GLN A 166 -7.40 6.13 13.63
N LYS A 167 -7.82 5.48 14.74
CA LYS A 167 -8.72 4.31 14.73
C LYS A 167 -10.12 4.65 14.19
N LYS A 168 -10.67 5.83 14.52
CA LYS A 168 -11.94 6.28 13.92
C LYS A 168 -11.82 6.45 12.41
N PHE A 169 -10.72 7.01 11.93
CA PHE A 169 -10.43 7.12 10.49
C PHE A 169 -10.31 5.75 9.83
N SER A 170 -9.63 4.80 10.49
CA SER A 170 -9.51 3.42 10.02
C SER A 170 -10.87 2.78 9.76
N ALA A 171 -11.83 2.94 10.66
CA ALA A 171 -13.19 2.39 10.47
C ALA A 171 -13.90 2.99 9.24
N ILE A 172 -13.70 4.28 8.96
CA ILE A 172 -14.21 4.92 7.73
C ILE A 172 -13.50 4.36 6.50
N TYR A 173 -12.18 4.24 6.57
CA TYR A 173 -11.36 3.69 5.50
C TYR A 173 -11.80 2.27 5.12
N ASP A 174 -11.94 1.38 6.11
CA ASP A 174 -12.33 -0.01 5.90
C ASP A 174 -13.73 -0.12 5.29
N LYS A 175 -14.67 0.70 5.75
CA LYS A 175 -16.03 0.75 5.19
C LYS A 175 -16.03 1.20 3.73
N VAL A 176 -15.31 2.26 3.39
CA VAL A 176 -15.20 2.75 2.00
C VAL A 176 -14.50 1.73 1.12
N HIS A 177 -13.45 1.08 1.65
CA HIS A 177 -12.70 0.09 0.89
C HIS A 177 -13.52 -1.16 0.61
N SER A 178 -14.25 -1.68 1.59
CA SER A 178 -15.15 -2.82 1.41
C SER A 178 -16.28 -2.52 0.41
N THR A 179 -16.90 -1.34 0.51
CA THR A 179 -17.95 -0.91 -0.44
C THR A 179 -17.39 -0.81 -1.87
N ASN A 180 -16.22 -0.23 -2.06
CA ASN A 180 -15.59 -0.14 -3.37
C ASN A 180 -15.27 -1.53 -3.95
N ASN A 181 -14.83 -2.49 -3.12
CA ASN A 181 -14.60 -3.85 -3.57
C ASN A 181 -15.90 -4.53 -4.02
N GLN A 182 -16.99 -4.37 -3.27
CA GLN A 182 -18.31 -4.89 -3.65
C GLN A 182 -18.79 -4.30 -4.98
N ILE A 183 -18.65 -3.00 -5.18
CA ILE A 183 -19.02 -2.34 -6.45
C ILE A 183 -18.19 -2.90 -7.61
N ASN A 184 -16.87 -3.07 -7.43
CA ASN A 184 -16.01 -3.61 -8.48
C ASN A 184 -16.39 -5.03 -8.86
N HIS A 185 -16.66 -5.92 -7.88
CA HIS A 185 -17.16 -7.28 -8.17
C HIS A 185 -18.50 -7.26 -8.92
N ALA A 186 -19.43 -6.39 -8.52
CA ALA A 186 -20.71 -6.26 -9.22
C ALA A 186 -20.52 -5.78 -10.67
N VAL A 187 -19.60 -4.85 -10.92
CA VAL A 187 -19.26 -4.40 -12.29
C VAL A 187 -18.61 -5.51 -13.12
N GLU A 188 -17.70 -6.29 -12.53
CA GLU A 188 -17.06 -7.41 -13.21
C GLU A 188 -18.10 -8.49 -13.59
N ASP A 189 -19.01 -8.82 -12.69
CA ASP A 189 -20.07 -9.80 -12.94
C ASP A 189 -21.07 -9.28 -13.96
N GLY A 190 -21.42 -7.99 -13.92
CA GLY A 190 -22.23 -7.34 -14.95
C GLY A 190 -21.58 -7.42 -16.33
N ASN A 191 -20.27 -7.18 -16.43
CA ASN A 191 -19.54 -7.30 -17.70
C ASN A 191 -19.49 -8.76 -18.22
N LYS A 192 -19.30 -9.74 -17.34
CA LYS A 192 -19.35 -11.17 -17.72
C LYS A 192 -20.72 -11.54 -18.27
N LEU A 193 -21.81 -11.14 -17.59
CA LEU A 193 -23.18 -11.37 -18.03
C LEU A 193 -23.44 -10.72 -19.40
N PHE A 194 -23.08 -9.45 -19.55
CA PHE A 194 -23.23 -8.72 -20.81
C PHE A 194 -22.51 -9.43 -21.97
N ASN A 195 -21.27 -9.83 -21.78
CA ASN A 195 -20.48 -10.54 -22.79
C ASN A 195 -21.11 -11.91 -23.13
N SER A 196 -21.65 -12.64 -22.13
CA SER A 196 -22.36 -13.89 -22.33
C SER A 196 -23.62 -13.71 -23.17
N LEU A 197 -24.43 -12.68 -22.86
CA LEU A 197 -25.65 -12.34 -23.62
C LEU A 197 -25.32 -11.93 -25.05
N LEU A 198 -24.26 -11.11 -25.24
CA LEU A 198 -23.79 -10.75 -26.59
C LEU A 198 -23.42 -11.98 -27.41
N GLN A 199 -22.65 -12.91 -26.83
CA GLN A 199 -22.27 -14.14 -27.54
C GLN A 199 -23.50 -14.99 -27.94
N ARG A 200 -24.51 -15.10 -27.05
CA ARG A 200 -25.73 -15.81 -27.33
C ARG A 200 -26.54 -15.11 -28.42
N ALA A 201 -26.63 -13.78 -28.39
CA ALA A 201 -27.30 -13.00 -29.42
C ALA A 201 -26.66 -13.22 -30.82
N PHE A 202 -25.32 -13.19 -30.90
CA PHE A 202 -24.59 -13.44 -32.14
C PHE A 202 -24.75 -14.87 -32.66
N ARG A 203 -25.07 -15.84 -31.79
CA ARG A 203 -25.40 -17.25 -32.19
C ARG A 203 -26.87 -17.47 -32.51
N GLY A 204 -27.72 -16.44 -32.38
CA GLY A 204 -29.16 -16.57 -32.59
C GLY A 204 -29.89 -17.38 -31.48
N GLU A 205 -29.30 -17.37 -30.26
CA GLU A 205 -29.83 -18.11 -29.10
C GLU A 205 -30.66 -17.22 -28.15
N LEU A 206 -30.93 -15.98 -28.52
CA LEU A 206 -31.77 -15.03 -27.78
C LEU A 206 -33.02 -14.69 -28.60
#